data_fdd06594c343d16712a9cce9b6560c16
#
_entry.id   fdd06594c343d16712a9cce9b6560c16
#
_cell.length_a   1.000
_cell.length_b   1.000
_cell.length_c   1.000
_cell.angle_alpha   90.00
_cell.angle_beta   90.00
_cell.angle_gamma   90.00
#
_symmetry.space_group_name_H-M   'P 1'
#
loop_
_entity.id
_entity.type
_entity.pdbx_description
1 polymer ?
#
loop_
_entity_poly.entity_id
_entity_poly.type
_entity_poly.pdbx_seq_one_letter_code
_entity_poly.pdbx_strand_id
1 'polypeptide(L)'
;MVRMDPVDALNEIAFWLERELAPSFKVQAFRRAAAIIAPFDADELAERVADGRLKRTKGIGDRTFQVIAQAVDGDVPDYLADLRERNTQPLETAGAGLLAQLRGDLHSHTEWSDGTVPIEVMAAAAASLGREYQAITDHSPTLTVASGLSAERLEEQLDVIAGLDTGSVTLLRGIEVDILEDGTLDQTPDLLGRLDVVVGSVHSKLRSDKRTMTKRMLGGIRDPHTNVLGHCTGRLVQGSRGTRPPSEFDADAVFAACVENQVAVEINSRPERQDPPDDLIQRALDAGCFFAIDTDAHAPGQLDFLAYGAARAAANGVPADRIITTWPLDRLRTWLAKS
;
A
#
# COMPACT_ATOMS: atom_id res chain seq x y z
N MET A 1 19.31 -8.42 -27.38
CA MET A 1 18.95 -8.52 -25.93
C MET A 1 19.00 -7.13 -25.35
N VAL A 2 17.97 -6.69 -24.64
CA VAL A 2 18.00 -5.43 -23.90
C VAL A 2 19.00 -5.63 -22.75
N ARG A 3 20.01 -4.77 -22.68
CA ARG A 3 21.03 -4.80 -21.60
C ARG A 3 20.31 -4.47 -20.29
N MET A 4 20.53 -5.26 -19.24
CA MET A 4 19.95 -5.02 -17.92
C MET A 4 20.59 -3.78 -17.29
N ASP A 5 19.79 -2.79 -16.90
CA ASP A 5 20.29 -1.64 -16.15
C ASP A 5 20.60 -2.06 -14.70
N PRO A 6 21.76 -1.70 -14.14
CA PRO A 6 22.15 -2.09 -12.79
C PRO A 6 21.24 -1.53 -11.69
N VAL A 7 20.68 -0.31 -11.86
CA VAL A 7 19.74 0.29 -10.90
C VAL A 7 18.42 -0.45 -10.95
N ASP A 8 17.93 -0.75 -12.15
CA ASP A 8 16.70 -1.52 -12.34
C ASP A 8 16.83 -2.93 -11.76
N ALA A 9 17.97 -3.60 -11.97
CA ALA A 9 18.23 -4.93 -11.40
C ALA A 9 18.15 -4.92 -9.86
N LEU A 10 18.75 -3.93 -9.21
CA LEU A 10 18.71 -3.80 -7.75
C LEU A 10 17.30 -3.47 -7.23
N ASN A 11 16.58 -2.62 -7.94
CA ASN A 11 15.20 -2.26 -7.58
C ASN A 11 14.24 -3.43 -7.78
N GLU A 12 14.40 -4.21 -8.83
CA GLU A 12 13.60 -5.40 -9.06
C GLU A 12 13.89 -6.49 -8.01
N ILE A 13 15.15 -6.68 -7.62
CA ILE A 13 15.49 -7.57 -6.49
C ILE A 13 14.80 -7.11 -5.21
N ALA A 14 14.83 -5.82 -4.92
CA ALA A 14 14.14 -5.27 -3.75
C ALA A 14 12.63 -5.54 -3.80
N PHE A 15 11.99 -5.34 -4.97
CA PHE A 15 10.58 -5.65 -5.19
C PHE A 15 10.24 -7.12 -4.87
N TRP A 16 11.01 -8.08 -5.40
CA TRP A 16 10.78 -9.50 -5.13
C TRP A 16 10.98 -9.86 -3.66
N LEU A 17 11.98 -9.28 -3.00
CA LEU A 17 12.22 -9.47 -1.57
C LEU A 17 11.10 -8.88 -0.71
N GLU A 18 10.53 -7.73 -1.07
CA GLU A 18 9.38 -7.11 -0.42
C GLU A 18 8.13 -7.99 -0.57
N ARG A 19 7.90 -8.52 -1.77
CA ARG A 19 6.82 -9.47 -2.08
C ARG A 19 6.92 -10.76 -1.24
N GLU A 20 8.14 -11.26 -1.02
CA GLU A 20 8.42 -12.44 -0.19
C GLU A 20 8.41 -12.14 1.32
N LEU A 21 8.11 -10.91 1.75
CA LEU A 21 8.23 -10.48 3.15
C LEU A 21 9.62 -10.76 3.75
N ALA A 22 10.66 -10.64 2.94
CA ALA A 22 12.03 -10.79 3.39
C ALA A 22 12.38 -9.75 4.48
N PRO A 23 13.32 -10.05 5.39
CA PRO A 23 13.74 -9.11 6.41
C PRO A 23 14.14 -7.74 5.81
N SER A 24 13.64 -6.66 6.40
CA SER A 24 13.79 -5.28 5.89
C SER A 24 15.25 -4.89 5.61
N PHE A 25 16.20 -5.37 6.43
CA PHE A 25 17.62 -5.06 6.21
C PHE A 25 18.17 -5.61 4.89
N LYS A 26 17.60 -6.73 4.38
CA LYS A 26 17.99 -7.27 3.05
C LYS A 26 17.47 -6.38 1.95
N VAL A 27 16.19 -6.01 2.00
CA VAL A 27 15.56 -5.08 1.05
C VAL A 27 16.33 -3.76 1.00
N GLN A 28 16.55 -3.15 2.17
CA GLN A 28 17.26 -1.88 2.28
C GLN A 28 18.69 -1.92 1.74
N ALA A 29 19.36 -3.07 1.79
CA ALA A 29 20.68 -3.19 1.21
C ALA A 29 20.67 -2.99 -0.32
N PHE A 30 19.67 -3.53 -1.01
CA PHE A 30 19.51 -3.36 -2.46
C PHE A 30 19.02 -1.96 -2.81
N ARG A 31 18.01 -1.40 -2.10
CA ARG A 31 17.56 -0.02 -2.29
C ARG A 31 18.69 0.98 -2.10
N ARG A 32 19.48 0.82 -1.05
CA ARG A 32 20.67 1.67 -0.79
C ARG A 32 21.71 1.55 -1.89
N ALA A 33 21.99 0.33 -2.36
CA ALA A 33 22.95 0.12 -3.43
C ALA A 33 22.47 0.79 -4.72
N ALA A 34 21.20 0.69 -5.07
CA ALA A 34 20.60 1.38 -6.21
C ALA A 34 20.78 2.91 -6.10
N ALA A 35 20.46 3.51 -4.95
CA ALA A 35 20.64 4.94 -4.72
C ALA A 35 22.11 5.40 -4.81
N ILE A 36 23.06 4.56 -4.37
CA ILE A 36 24.48 4.88 -4.44
C ILE A 36 24.99 4.91 -5.89
N ILE A 37 24.49 4.01 -6.75
CA ILE A 37 24.99 3.93 -8.14
C ILE A 37 24.17 4.79 -9.11
N ALA A 38 22.95 5.19 -8.77
CA ALA A 38 22.08 5.98 -9.65
C ALA A 38 22.72 7.28 -10.22
N PRO A 39 23.61 8.00 -9.48
CA PRO A 39 24.27 9.19 -10.01
C PRO A 39 25.39 8.91 -11.01
N PHE A 40 25.88 7.68 -11.15
CA PHE A 40 26.99 7.34 -12.04
C PHE A 40 26.47 7.06 -13.44
N ASP A 41 27.17 7.60 -14.43
CA ASP A 41 26.95 7.14 -15.80
C ASP A 41 27.52 5.72 -16.02
N ALA A 42 27.18 5.11 -17.16
CA ALA A 42 27.52 3.73 -17.43
C ALA A 42 29.06 3.48 -17.48
N ASP A 43 29.83 4.43 -18.00
CA ASP A 43 31.27 4.31 -18.13
C ASP A 43 31.95 4.45 -16.76
N GLU A 44 31.54 5.44 -15.98
CA GLU A 44 32.03 5.63 -14.61
C GLU A 44 31.73 4.41 -13.73
N LEU A 45 30.51 3.87 -13.84
CA LEU A 45 30.11 2.68 -13.06
C LEU A 45 30.96 1.46 -13.46
N ALA A 46 31.19 1.24 -14.76
CA ALA A 46 32.03 0.16 -15.26
C ALA A 46 33.48 0.27 -14.78
N GLU A 47 34.07 1.47 -14.80
CA GLU A 47 35.39 1.69 -14.24
C GLU A 47 35.46 1.38 -12.74
N ARG A 48 34.47 1.85 -11.96
CA ARG A 48 34.42 1.62 -10.50
C ARG A 48 34.24 0.15 -10.14
N VAL A 49 33.57 -0.62 -10.99
CA VAL A 49 33.47 -2.08 -10.86
C VAL A 49 34.83 -2.72 -11.15
N ALA A 50 35.48 -2.38 -12.30
CA ALA A 50 36.70 -2.98 -12.77
C ALA A 50 37.92 -2.75 -11.84
N ASP A 51 38.04 -1.55 -11.27
CA ASP A 51 39.16 -1.19 -10.37
C ASP A 51 38.87 -1.47 -8.89
N GLY A 52 37.66 -1.98 -8.59
CA GLY A 52 37.22 -2.34 -7.25
C GLY A 52 36.92 -1.16 -6.33
N ARG A 53 36.87 0.10 -6.83
CA ARG A 53 36.45 1.27 -6.05
C ARG A 53 35.02 1.08 -5.53
N LEU A 54 34.13 0.56 -6.37
CA LEU A 54 32.75 0.33 -5.99
C LEU A 54 32.61 -0.63 -4.79
N LYS A 55 33.38 -1.74 -4.79
CA LYS A 55 33.38 -2.72 -3.70
C LYS A 55 33.79 -2.13 -2.34
N ARG A 56 34.61 -1.08 -2.36
CA ARG A 56 35.05 -0.36 -1.15
C ARG A 56 34.12 0.78 -0.73
N THR A 57 33.08 1.04 -1.53
CA THR A 57 32.12 2.10 -1.24
C THR A 57 31.22 1.68 -0.08
N LYS A 58 31.10 2.54 0.95
CA LYS A 58 30.22 2.29 2.11
C LYS A 58 28.78 2.12 1.63
N GLY A 59 28.15 1.01 2.03
CA GLY A 59 26.79 0.67 1.63
C GLY A 59 26.69 -0.34 0.49
N ILE A 60 27.81 -0.65 -0.19
CA ILE A 60 27.91 -1.74 -1.16
C ILE A 60 28.51 -2.97 -0.45
N GLY A 61 27.72 -4.02 -0.31
CA GLY A 61 28.16 -5.31 0.22
C GLY A 61 28.52 -6.29 -0.89
N ASP A 62 29.10 -7.45 -0.55
CA ASP A 62 29.53 -8.44 -1.53
C ASP A 62 28.40 -8.88 -2.47
N ARG A 63 27.18 -9.09 -1.95
CA ARG A 63 26.03 -9.50 -2.78
C ARG A 63 25.58 -8.41 -3.74
N THR A 64 25.44 -7.18 -3.25
CA THR A 64 25.02 -6.04 -4.10
C THR A 64 26.11 -5.72 -5.14
N PHE A 65 27.40 -5.80 -4.77
CA PHE A 65 28.48 -5.65 -5.73
C PHE A 65 28.42 -6.71 -6.84
N GLN A 66 28.21 -7.98 -6.50
CA GLN A 66 28.10 -9.06 -7.48
C GLN A 66 26.95 -8.80 -8.48
N VAL A 67 25.77 -8.38 -7.98
CA VAL A 67 24.62 -8.03 -8.82
C VAL A 67 24.96 -6.89 -9.76
N ILE A 68 25.60 -5.81 -9.25
CA ILE A 68 25.98 -4.66 -10.07
C ILE A 68 26.99 -5.08 -11.15
N ALA A 69 28.01 -5.86 -10.79
CA ALA A 69 29.04 -6.31 -11.74
C ALA A 69 28.42 -7.12 -12.90
N GLN A 70 27.56 -8.10 -12.60
CA GLN A 70 26.88 -8.89 -13.63
C GLN A 70 25.98 -8.02 -14.53
N ALA A 71 25.26 -7.05 -13.96
CA ALA A 71 24.42 -6.15 -14.75
C ALA A 71 25.25 -5.19 -15.63
N VAL A 72 26.39 -4.70 -15.14
CA VAL A 72 27.37 -3.89 -15.93
C VAL A 72 27.89 -4.68 -17.12
N ASP A 73 28.15 -5.97 -16.97
CA ASP A 73 28.56 -6.87 -18.06
C ASP A 73 27.41 -7.11 -19.07
N GLY A 74 26.20 -6.70 -18.75
CA GLY A 74 25.00 -6.81 -19.60
C GLY A 74 24.19 -8.08 -19.36
N ASP A 75 24.55 -8.86 -18.36
CA ASP A 75 23.83 -10.08 -17.96
C ASP A 75 22.65 -9.79 -17.03
N VAL A 76 21.69 -10.71 -16.99
CA VAL A 76 20.72 -10.74 -15.89
C VAL A 76 21.43 -11.33 -14.67
N PRO A 77 21.54 -10.59 -13.54
CA PRO A 77 22.21 -11.11 -12.36
C PRO A 77 21.63 -12.44 -11.87
N ASP A 78 22.47 -13.41 -11.54
CA ASP A 78 22.05 -14.74 -11.08
C ASP A 78 21.03 -14.66 -9.93
N TYR A 79 21.27 -13.76 -8.99
CA TYR A 79 20.36 -13.57 -7.86
C TYR A 79 18.97 -13.05 -8.26
N LEU A 80 18.90 -12.21 -9.29
CA LEU A 80 17.65 -11.75 -9.86
C LEU A 80 16.94 -12.88 -10.64
N ALA A 81 17.71 -13.67 -11.40
CA ALA A 81 17.16 -14.82 -12.11
C ALA A 81 16.52 -15.84 -11.15
N ASP A 82 17.20 -16.16 -10.05
CA ASP A 82 16.69 -17.05 -9.00
C ASP A 82 15.40 -16.50 -8.36
N LEU A 83 15.35 -15.16 -8.12
CA LEU A 83 14.17 -14.51 -7.57
C LEU A 83 12.99 -14.57 -8.54
N ARG A 84 13.22 -14.28 -9.82
CA ARG A 84 12.19 -14.38 -10.86
C ARG A 84 11.65 -15.80 -10.96
N GLU A 85 12.51 -16.81 -10.95
CA GLU A 85 12.10 -18.22 -11.00
C GLU A 85 11.22 -18.61 -9.81
N ARG A 86 11.64 -18.25 -8.59
CA ARG A 86 10.87 -18.55 -7.37
C ARG A 86 9.52 -17.83 -7.32
N ASN A 87 9.41 -16.67 -7.93
CA ASN A 87 8.23 -15.81 -7.90
C ASN A 87 7.36 -15.91 -9.16
N THR A 88 7.53 -16.94 -9.99
CA THR A 88 6.68 -17.21 -11.16
C THR A 88 5.23 -17.54 -10.79
N GLN A 89 5.01 -18.07 -9.59
CA GLN A 89 3.67 -18.40 -9.12
C GLN A 89 3.01 -17.20 -8.45
N PRO A 90 1.67 -17.02 -8.62
CA PRO A 90 0.92 -16.03 -7.88
C PRO A 90 1.07 -16.25 -6.36
N LEU A 91 0.97 -15.18 -5.56
CA LEU A 91 1.00 -15.27 -4.09
C LEU A 91 -0.18 -16.10 -3.55
N GLU A 92 -1.31 -16.08 -4.25
CA GLU A 92 -2.51 -16.82 -3.91
C GLU A 92 -3.26 -17.16 -5.21
N THR A 93 -3.79 -18.38 -5.29
CA THR A 93 -4.56 -18.84 -6.47
C THR A 93 -6.07 -18.82 -6.23
N ALA A 94 -6.49 -18.96 -4.97
CA ALA A 94 -7.88 -18.72 -4.59
C ALA A 94 -8.23 -17.27 -4.88
N GLY A 95 -9.38 -17.02 -5.53
CA GLY A 95 -9.78 -15.66 -5.89
C GLY A 95 -9.08 -15.05 -7.12
N ALA A 96 -8.33 -15.83 -7.91
CA ALA A 96 -7.67 -15.34 -9.13
C ALA A 96 -8.63 -14.64 -10.11
N GLY A 97 -9.85 -15.13 -10.25
CA GLY A 97 -10.89 -14.51 -11.08
C GLY A 97 -11.34 -13.14 -10.55
N LEU A 98 -11.28 -12.90 -9.26
CA LEU A 98 -11.56 -11.61 -8.65
C LEU A 98 -10.34 -10.69 -8.74
N LEU A 99 -9.14 -11.22 -8.47
CA LEU A 99 -7.88 -10.47 -8.63
C LEU A 99 -7.75 -9.88 -10.03
N ALA A 100 -8.11 -10.65 -11.06
CA ALA A 100 -8.08 -10.19 -12.46
C ALA A 100 -9.07 -9.04 -12.77
N GLN A 101 -10.05 -8.81 -11.90
CA GLN A 101 -11.01 -7.72 -12.03
C GLN A 101 -10.61 -6.46 -11.24
N LEU A 102 -9.64 -6.58 -10.32
CA LEU A 102 -9.15 -5.42 -9.57
C LEU A 102 -8.39 -4.47 -10.50
N ARG A 103 -8.80 -3.21 -10.51
CA ARG A 103 -8.25 -2.15 -11.37
C ARG A 103 -7.28 -1.24 -10.65
N GLY A 104 -7.36 -1.17 -9.33
CA GLY A 104 -6.50 -0.29 -8.55
C GLY A 104 -6.49 -0.66 -7.07
N ASP A 105 -5.88 0.23 -6.31
CA ASP A 105 -5.65 0.11 -4.87
C ASP A 105 -5.86 1.49 -4.23
N LEU A 106 -6.62 1.57 -3.17
CA LEU A 106 -6.98 2.83 -2.52
C LEU A 106 -6.22 3.10 -1.22
N HIS A 107 -5.23 2.25 -0.87
CA HIS A 107 -4.49 2.37 0.39
C HIS A 107 -3.02 1.98 0.21
N SER A 108 -2.14 2.97 0.10
CA SER A 108 -0.69 2.76 0.06
C SER A 108 0.09 3.96 0.59
N HIS A 109 1.30 3.68 1.07
CA HIS A 109 2.18 4.62 1.75
C HIS A 109 3.49 4.82 1.00
N THR A 110 4.09 5.99 1.20
CA THR A 110 5.36 6.38 0.58
C THR A 110 6.35 6.88 1.64
N GLU A 111 7.54 7.29 1.24
CA GLU A 111 8.52 7.88 2.15
C GLU A 111 8.06 9.24 2.75
N TRP A 112 6.92 9.75 2.32
CA TRP A 112 6.30 10.91 2.96
C TRP A 112 5.83 10.60 4.38
N SER A 113 5.42 9.35 4.65
CA SER A 113 5.17 8.87 6.01
C SER A 113 6.14 7.73 6.39
N ASP A 114 5.70 6.49 6.39
CA ASP A 114 6.48 5.32 6.79
C ASP A 114 6.66 4.26 5.69
N GLY A 115 6.29 4.58 4.47
CA GLY A 115 6.67 3.80 3.30
C GLY A 115 8.17 3.91 3.01
N THR A 116 8.66 3.09 2.11
CA THR A 116 10.10 2.89 1.91
C THR A 116 10.66 3.55 0.66
N VAL A 117 9.82 4.12 -0.19
CA VAL A 117 10.21 4.69 -1.49
C VAL A 117 9.39 5.93 -1.84
N PRO A 118 9.90 6.78 -2.78
CA PRO A 118 9.15 7.91 -3.32
C PRO A 118 7.87 7.52 -4.06
N ILE A 119 6.98 8.49 -4.27
CA ILE A 119 5.68 8.32 -4.94
C ILE A 119 5.84 7.74 -6.35
N GLU A 120 6.80 8.26 -7.12
CA GLU A 120 7.06 7.82 -8.50
C GLU A 120 7.46 6.34 -8.59
N VAL A 121 8.15 5.82 -7.58
CA VAL A 121 8.52 4.40 -7.53
C VAL A 121 7.32 3.52 -7.21
N MET A 122 6.43 3.97 -6.31
CA MET A 122 5.15 3.28 -6.05
C MET A 122 4.26 3.30 -7.30
N ALA A 123 4.16 4.45 -7.99
CA ALA A 123 3.40 4.59 -9.22
C ALA A 123 3.92 3.67 -10.34
N ALA A 124 5.24 3.62 -10.55
CA ALA A 124 5.86 2.73 -11.53
C ALA A 124 5.60 1.25 -11.22
N ALA A 125 5.64 0.86 -9.95
CA ALA A 125 5.31 -0.50 -9.54
C ALA A 125 3.83 -0.84 -9.77
N ALA A 126 2.90 0.07 -9.44
CA ALA A 126 1.49 -0.09 -9.71
C ALA A 126 1.22 -0.23 -11.23
N ALA A 127 1.86 0.60 -12.06
CA ALA A 127 1.79 0.50 -13.52
C ALA A 127 2.31 -0.86 -14.03
N SER A 128 3.44 -1.35 -13.51
CA SER A 128 4.02 -2.65 -13.89
C SER A 128 3.11 -3.83 -13.53
N LEU A 129 2.31 -3.70 -12.48
CA LEU A 129 1.29 -4.65 -12.06
C LEU A 129 -0.04 -4.49 -12.82
N GLY A 130 -0.11 -3.57 -13.81
CA GLY A 130 -1.28 -3.34 -14.66
C GLY A 130 -2.44 -2.63 -13.96
N ARG A 131 -2.17 -1.82 -12.91
CA ARG A 131 -3.19 -1.04 -12.23
C ARG A 131 -3.58 0.18 -13.05
N GLU A 132 -4.88 0.51 -13.09
CA GLU A 132 -5.39 1.73 -13.74
C GLU A 132 -5.24 2.95 -12.84
N TYR A 133 -5.37 2.74 -11.53
CA TYR A 133 -5.24 3.80 -10.52
C TYR A 133 -4.59 3.28 -9.24
N GLN A 134 -3.95 4.20 -8.53
CA GLN A 134 -3.31 3.96 -7.24
C GLN A 134 -3.54 5.19 -6.35
N ALA A 135 -4.08 5.01 -5.14
CA ALA A 135 -4.14 6.09 -4.18
C ALA A 135 -2.85 6.16 -3.36
N ILE A 136 -2.38 7.38 -3.14
CA ILE A 136 -1.31 7.70 -2.18
C ILE A 136 -2.01 8.18 -0.92
N THR A 137 -1.90 7.42 0.17
CA THR A 137 -2.65 7.63 1.41
C THR A 137 -1.73 7.62 2.63
N ASP A 138 -0.68 8.43 2.58
CA ASP A 138 0.24 8.59 3.70
C ASP A 138 -0.51 9.03 4.97
N HIS A 139 0.05 8.72 6.14
CA HIS A 139 -0.60 8.91 7.44
C HIS A 139 -0.82 10.37 7.82
N SER A 140 -1.86 10.63 8.62
CA SER A 140 -2.19 11.92 9.21
C SER A 140 -1.32 12.28 10.43
N PRO A 141 -1.30 13.55 10.89
CA PRO A 141 -0.29 14.06 11.82
C PRO A 141 -0.17 13.33 13.16
N THR A 142 -1.29 12.86 13.72
CA THR A 142 -1.30 12.26 15.07
C THR A 142 -0.49 10.96 15.12
N LEU A 143 -0.30 10.27 14.00
CA LEU A 143 0.54 9.07 13.93
C LEU A 143 2.03 9.41 13.80
N THR A 144 2.59 10.01 14.84
CA THR A 144 3.97 10.52 14.88
C THR A 144 5.03 9.43 14.65
N VAL A 145 4.75 8.20 15.06
CA VAL A 145 5.67 7.05 14.86
C VAL A 145 5.83 6.69 13.39
N ALA A 146 4.85 7.04 12.54
CA ALA A 146 4.87 6.86 11.11
C ALA A 146 5.21 8.16 10.35
N SER A 147 5.68 9.21 11.04
CA SER A 147 5.98 10.51 10.43
C SER A 147 4.80 11.15 9.71
N GLY A 148 3.58 11.00 10.26
CA GLY A 148 2.34 11.48 9.67
C GLY A 148 2.40 12.94 9.19
N LEU A 149 1.68 13.26 8.12
CA LEU A 149 1.77 14.52 7.40
C LEU A 149 1.02 15.65 8.11
N SER A 150 1.72 16.72 8.46
CA SER A 150 1.05 17.98 8.81
C SER A 150 0.24 18.52 7.62
N ALA A 151 -0.59 19.52 7.86
CA ALA A 151 -1.36 20.18 6.79
C ALA A 151 -0.45 20.68 5.67
N GLU A 152 0.65 21.34 6.02
CA GLU A 152 1.63 21.89 5.08
C GLU A 152 2.30 20.76 4.27
N ARG A 153 2.71 19.68 4.93
CA ARG A 153 3.33 18.53 4.24
C ARG A 153 2.35 17.82 3.31
N LEU A 154 1.07 17.75 3.67
CA LEU A 154 0.05 17.21 2.78
C LEU A 154 -0.12 18.10 1.56
N GLU A 155 -0.16 19.41 1.71
CA GLU A 155 -0.22 20.35 0.57
C GLU A 155 0.98 20.19 -0.37
N GLU A 156 2.20 20.13 0.18
CA GLU A 156 3.41 19.85 -0.60
C GLU A 156 3.31 18.50 -1.37
N GLN A 157 2.80 17.46 -0.74
CA GLN A 157 2.61 16.17 -1.39
C GLN A 157 1.60 16.24 -2.53
N LEU A 158 0.49 16.97 -2.35
CA LEU A 158 -0.51 17.16 -3.42
C LEU A 158 0.09 17.87 -4.63
N ASP A 159 0.97 18.86 -4.42
CA ASP A 159 1.67 19.55 -5.50
C ASP A 159 2.65 18.62 -6.22
N VAL A 160 3.35 17.75 -5.50
CA VAL A 160 4.22 16.71 -6.08
C VAL A 160 3.38 15.75 -6.95
N ILE A 161 2.28 15.22 -6.41
CA ILE A 161 1.41 14.29 -7.16
C ILE A 161 0.88 14.94 -8.45
N ALA A 162 0.48 16.21 -8.38
CA ALA A 162 -0.03 16.95 -9.53
C ALA A 162 1.02 17.16 -10.63
N GLY A 163 2.30 17.20 -10.28
CA GLY A 163 3.42 17.40 -11.21
C GLY A 163 4.00 16.11 -11.81
N LEU A 164 3.60 14.93 -11.32
CA LEU A 164 4.18 13.65 -11.76
C LEU A 164 3.55 13.17 -13.07
N ASP A 165 4.42 12.74 -14.01
CA ASP A 165 4.03 11.90 -15.13
C ASP A 165 4.11 10.43 -14.68
N THR A 166 2.98 9.79 -14.53
CA THR A 166 2.85 8.41 -14.02
C THR A 166 2.54 7.38 -15.11
N GLY A 167 2.61 7.80 -16.37
CA GLY A 167 2.39 6.93 -17.53
C GLY A 167 0.98 6.35 -17.58
N SER A 168 0.84 5.03 -17.43
CA SER A 168 -0.45 4.33 -17.58
C SER A 168 -1.31 4.29 -16.31
N VAL A 169 -0.75 4.64 -15.12
CA VAL A 169 -1.50 4.61 -13.86
C VAL A 169 -1.95 6.01 -13.47
N THR A 170 -3.19 6.16 -13.03
CA THR A 170 -3.68 7.42 -12.47
C THR A 170 -3.45 7.44 -10.96
N LEU A 171 -2.67 8.42 -10.46
CA LEU A 171 -2.59 8.64 -9.02
C LEU A 171 -3.84 9.34 -8.51
N LEU A 172 -4.37 8.83 -7.40
CA LEU A 172 -5.42 9.46 -6.61
C LEU A 172 -4.80 10.11 -5.38
N ARG A 173 -5.16 11.36 -5.14
CA ARG A 173 -4.73 12.13 -3.95
C ARG A 173 -5.49 11.61 -2.75
N GLY A 174 -4.81 11.10 -1.75
CA GLY A 174 -5.47 10.50 -0.61
C GLY A 174 -4.77 10.79 0.71
N ILE A 175 -5.34 10.24 1.76
CA ILE A 175 -4.80 10.21 3.12
C ILE A 175 -5.33 9.00 3.86
N GLU A 176 -4.49 8.35 4.66
CA GLU A 176 -4.97 7.53 5.76
C GLU A 176 -5.06 8.39 7.01
N VAL A 177 -6.29 8.82 7.33
CA VAL A 177 -6.56 9.74 8.43
C VAL A 177 -6.95 8.99 9.70
N ASP A 178 -6.32 9.35 10.82
CA ASP A 178 -6.73 8.82 12.12
C ASP A 178 -8.13 9.30 12.48
N ILE A 179 -9.00 8.36 12.88
CA ILE A 179 -10.23 8.69 13.59
C ILE A 179 -9.83 8.92 15.05
N LEU A 180 -9.90 10.16 15.53
CA LEU A 180 -9.50 10.55 16.87
C LEU A 180 -10.42 9.98 17.94
N GLU A 181 -10.05 10.06 19.22
CA GLU A 181 -10.82 9.45 20.33
C GLU A 181 -12.24 10.01 20.45
N ASP A 182 -12.46 11.25 20.05
CA ASP A 182 -13.80 11.90 20.02
C ASP A 182 -14.61 11.56 18.77
N GLY A 183 -14.01 10.90 17.77
CA GLY A 183 -14.62 10.52 16.50
C GLY A 183 -14.42 11.51 15.36
N THR A 184 -13.68 12.60 15.57
CA THR A 184 -13.28 13.52 14.48
C THR A 184 -12.12 12.95 13.69
N LEU A 185 -11.89 13.47 12.47
CA LEU A 185 -10.77 13.11 11.63
C LEU A 185 -9.55 14.00 11.94
N ASP A 186 -8.36 13.42 11.87
CA ASP A 186 -7.08 14.07 12.19
C ASP A 186 -6.56 14.93 11.03
N GLN A 187 -7.44 15.71 10.39
CA GLN A 187 -7.08 16.68 9.35
C GLN A 187 -8.19 17.73 9.22
N THR A 188 -7.89 18.88 8.65
CA THR A 188 -8.86 19.94 8.43
C THR A 188 -9.88 19.58 7.35
N PRO A 189 -11.17 19.94 7.49
CA PRO A 189 -12.18 19.69 6.47
C PRO A 189 -11.82 20.26 5.09
N ASP A 190 -11.20 21.44 5.05
CA ASP A 190 -10.78 22.09 3.80
C ASP A 190 -9.75 21.24 3.03
N LEU A 191 -8.80 20.62 3.73
CA LEU A 191 -7.81 19.73 3.11
C LEU A 191 -8.44 18.39 2.71
N LEU A 192 -9.27 17.81 3.57
CA LEU A 192 -10.00 16.57 3.25
C LEU A 192 -10.86 16.74 1.99
N GLY A 193 -11.50 17.90 1.82
CA GLY A 193 -12.30 18.24 0.64
C GLY A 193 -11.50 18.38 -0.66
N ARG A 194 -10.16 18.44 -0.62
CA ARG A 194 -9.26 18.50 -1.80
C ARG A 194 -8.77 17.12 -2.24
N LEU A 195 -9.07 16.07 -1.46
CA LEU A 195 -8.61 14.71 -1.71
C LEU A 195 -9.61 13.93 -2.57
N ASP A 196 -9.09 12.97 -3.30
CA ASP A 196 -9.89 12.02 -4.07
C ASP A 196 -10.34 10.83 -3.20
N VAL A 197 -9.50 10.44 -2.20
CA VAL A 197 -9.72 9.28 -1.32
C VAL A 197 -9.33 9.59 0.13
N VAL A 198 -10.23 9.33 1.06
CA VAL A 198 -9.97 9.40 2.50
C VAL A 198 -10.23 8.04 3.13
N VAL A 199 -9.19 7.41 3.63
CA VAL A 199 -9.24 6.15 4.38
C VAL A 199 -9.25 6.50 5.87
N GLY A 200 -10.37 6.30 6.56
CA GLY A 200 -10.49 6.55 7.99
C GLY A 200 -10.07 5.32 8.79
N SER A 201 -9.04 5.44 9.62
CA SER A 201 -8.48 4.32 10.38
C SER A 201 -8.35 4.63 11.88
N VAL A 202 -8.27 3.60 12.71
CA VAL A 202 -8.02 3.71 14.14
C VAL A 202 -6.67 3.08 14.49
N HIS A 203 -5.68 3.89 14.90
CA HIS A 203 -4.34 3.42 15.23
C HIS A 203 -4.02 3.44 16.73
N SER A 204 -4.82 4.12 17.53
CA SER A 204 -4.59 4.28 18.97
C SER A 204 -5.75 3.72 19.80
N LYS A 205 -5.47 3.39 21.10
CA LYS A 205 -6.50 2.92 22.02
C LYS A 205 -7.33 1.73 21.52
N LEU A 206 -6.72 0.83 20.75
CA LEU A 206 -7.37 -0.33 20.13
C LEU A 206 -8.05 -1.30 21.12
N ARG A 207 -7.77 -1.17 22.42
CA ARG A 207 -8.38 -1.94 23.52
C ARG A 207 -9.46 -1.15 24.27
N SER A 208 -9.99 -0.07 23.70
CA SER A 208 -11.15 0.62 24.27
C SER A 208 -12.33 -0.32 24.36
N ASP A 209 -13.23 -0.07 25.32
CA ASP A 209 -14.48 -0.83 25.41
C ASP A 209 -15.33 -0.68 24.16
N LYS A 210 -16.20 -1.66 23.93
CA LYS A 210 -17.06 -1.76 22.74
C LYS A 210 -17.83 -0.46 22.47
N ARG A 211 -18.43 0.15 23.51
CA ARG A 211 -19.24 1.35 23.35
C ARG A 211 -18.41 2.56 22.93
N THR A 212 -17.25 2.73 23.53
CA THR A 212 -16.32 3.83 23.23
C THR A 212 -15.79 3.68 21.81
N MET A 213 -15.35 2.47 21.41
CA MET A 213 -14.86 2.23 20.06
C MET A 213 -15.96 2.43 19.01
N THR A 214 -17.16 1.93 19.26
CA THR A 214 -18.32 2.13 18.37
C THR A 214 -18.60 3.62 18.15
N LYS A 215 -18.65 4.42 19.24
CA LYS A 215 -18.90 5.87 19.13
C LYS A 215 -17.82 6.56 18.30
N ARG A 216 -16.56 6.21 18.51
CA ARG A 216 -15.40 6.73 17.77
C ARG A 216 -15.54 6.44 16.28
N MET A 217 -15.73 5.18 15.91
CA MET A 217 -15.87 4.77 14.50
C MET A 217 -17.06 5.41 13.82
N LEU A 218 -18.21 5.48 14.50
CA LEU A 218 -19.41 6.16 13.97
C LEU A 218 -19.16 7.65 13.70
N GLY A 219 -18.33 8.32 14.51
CA GLY A 219 -17.92 9.71 14.26
C GLY A 219 -17.16 9.83 12.94
N GLY A 220 -16.10 9.05 12.74
CA GLY A 220 -15.31 9.06 11.53
C GLY A 220 -16.09 8.64 10.28
N ILE A 221 -16.96 7.62 10.37
CA ILE A 221 -17.78 7.15 9.25
C ILE A 221 -18.80 8.21 8.81
N ARG A 222 -19.35 8.99 9.74
CA ARG A 222 -20.32 10.06 9.44
C ARG A 222 -19.68 11.34 8.92
N ASP A 223 -18.37 11.46 8.96
CA ASP A 223 -17.69 12.57 8.30
C ASP A 223 -17.90 12.45 6.77
N PRO A 224 -18.35 13.52 6.11
CA PRO A 224 -18.68 13.46 4.68
C PRO A 224 -17.49 13.13 3.79
N HIS A 225 -16.25 13.31 4.26
CA HIS A 225 -15.06 13.06 3.48
C HIS A 225 -14.60 11.60 3.53
N THR A 226 -14.98 10.81 4.56
CA THR A 226 -14.54 9.41 4.69
C THR A 226 -15.08 8.54 3.58
N ASN A 227 -14.21 7.94 2.76
CA ASN A 227 -14.59 7.04 1.66
C ASN A 227 -14.44 5.56 2.03
N VAL A 228 -13.40 5.21 2.79
CA VAL A 228 -13.07 3.83 3.17
C VAL A 228 -12.84 3.74 4.67
N LEU A 229 -13.40 2.74 5.33
CA LEU A 229 -13.08 2.37 6.70
C LEU A 229 -11.91 1.37 6.67
N GLY A 230 -10.70 1.86 6.95
CA GLY A 230 -9.46 1.08 6.87
C GLY A 230 -9.34 0.06 8.00
N HIS A 231 -8.79 -1.11 7.73
CA HIS A 231 -8.49 -2.23 8.65
C HIS A 231 -9.19 -2.13 10.02
N CYS A 232 -10.51 -2.16 9.99
CA CYS A 232 -11.42 -1.67 11.03
C CYS A 232 -11.28 -2.31 12.42
N THR A 233 -10.60 -3.47 12.54
CA THR A 233 -10.34 -4.08 13.86
C THR A 233 -8.93 -3.80 14.36
N GLY A 234 -8.01 -3.40 13.49
CA GLY A 234 -6.61 -3.18 13.81
C GLY A 234 -5.88 -4.44 14.27
N ARG A 235 -6.43 -5.65 14.04
CA ARG A 235 -5.81 -6.91 14.48
C ARG A 235 -4.51 -7.19 13.76
N LEU A 236 -3.67 -8.02 14.39
CA LEU A 236 -2.49 -8.65 13.78
C LEU A 236 -2.50 -10.14 14.12
N VAL A 237 -2.43 -11.00 13.10
CA VAL A 237 -2.44 -12.47 13.27
C VAL A 237 -1.04 -13.06 13.23
N GLN A 238 -0.08 -12.33 12.67
CA GLN A 238 1.33 -12.73 12.54
C GLN A 238 2.23 -11.50 12.29
N GLY A 239 3.51 -11.75 12.05
CA GLY A 239 4.49 -10.74 11.63
C GLY A 239 5.45 -10.32 12.74
N SER A 240 6.43 -9.48 12.38
CA SER A 240 7.51 -9.04 13.28
C SER A 240 7.02 -8.17 14.45
N ARG A 241 5.85 -7.55 14.30
CA ARG A 241 5.19 -6.76 15.37
C ARG A 241 4.42 -7.61 16.38
N GLY A 242 4.48 -8.95 16.25
CA GLY A 242 3.72 -9.89 17.09
C GLY A 242 2.24 -9.97 16.68
N THR A 243 1.42 -10.49 17.60
CA THR A 243 -0.03 -10.62 17.42
C THR A 243 -0.79 -9.57 18.25
N ARG A 244 -1.96 -9.16 17.76
CA ARG A 244 -2.86 -8.26 18.44
C ARG A 244 -4.30 -8.70 18.16
N PRO A 245 -5.14 -8.88 19.22
CA PRO A 245 -6.54 -9.21 19.04
C PRO A 245 -7.30 -8.10 18.33
N PRO A 246 -8.44 -8.40 17.69
CA PRO A 246 -9.30 -7.39 17.09
C PRO A 246 -9.86 -6.43 18.14
N SER A 247 -10.04 -5.16 17.77
CA SER A 247 -10.83 -4.21 18.55
C SER A 247 -12.30 -4.65 18.59
N GLU A 248 -12.96 -4.37 19.71
CA GLU A 248 -14.39 -4.68 19.90
C GLU A 248 -15.24 -3.45 19.61
N PHE A 249 -16.24 -3.60 18.72
CA PHE A 249 -17.21 -2.57 18.41
C PHE A 249 -18.58 -3.21 18.05
N ASP A 250 -19.62 -2.40 17.98
CA ASP A 250 -20.92 -2.84 17.50
C ASP A 250 -20.92 -2.90 15.98
N ALA A 251 -20.66 -4.08 15.43
CA ALA A 251 -20.50 -4.28 14.00
C ALA A 251 -21.79 -3.93 13.23
N ASP A 252 -22.98 -4.23 13.76
CA ASP A 252 -24.23 -3.93 13.09
C ASP A 252 -24.45 -2.41 12.98
N ALA A 253 -24.17 -1.67 14.06
CA ALA A 253 -24.26 -0.22 14.05
C ALA A 253 -23.22 0.43 13.13
N VAL A 254 -21.97 -0.10 13.13
CA VAL A 254 -20.88 0.42 12.30
C VAL A 254 -21.15 0.15 10.82
N PHE A 255 -21.53 -1.07 10.44
CA PHE A 255 -21.78 -1.41 9.05
C PHE A 255 -23.05 -0.76 8.49
N ALA A 256 -24.10 -0.60 9.31
CA ALA A 256 -25.26 0.22 8.93
C ALA A 256 -24.84 1.67 8.61
N ALA A 257 -24.00 2.26 9.46
CA ALA A 257 -23.48 3.61 9.21
C ALA A 257 -22.60 3.69 7.95
N CYS A 258 -21.81 2.66 7.65
CA CYS A 258 -21.06 2.58 6.39
C CYS A 258 -21.97 2.62 5.17
N VAL A 259 -23.09 1.88 5.19
CA VAL A 259 -24.09 1.89 4.11
C VAL A 259 -24.77 3.26 3.99
N GLU A 260 -25.22 3.83 5.13
CA GLU A 260 -25.91 5.12 5.17
C GLU A 260 -25.04 6.28 4.67
N ASN A 261 -23.73 6.23 4.93
CA ASN A 261 -22.79 7.32 4.61
C ASN A 261 -21.92 7.01 3.38
N GLN A 262 -22.24 5.97 2.62
CA GLN A 262 -21.48 5.58 1.42
C GLN A 262 -19.97 5.42 1.72
N VAL A 263 -19.64 4.63 2.76
CA VAL A 263 -18.28 4.28 3.14
C VAL A 263 -18.05 2.80 2.84
N ALA A 264 -17.00 2.47 2.09
CA ALA A 264 -16.60 1.09 1.84
C ALA A 264 -15.87 0.50 3.04
N VAL A 265 -16.05 -0.78 3.29
CA VAL A 265 -15.25 -1.51 4.30
C VAL A 265 -14.02 -2.09 3.62
N GLU A 266 -12.84 -1.77 4.14
CA GLU A 266 -11.61 -2.33 3.60
C GLU A 266 -11.49 -3.82 3.88
N ILE A 267 -11.12 -4.61 2.87
CA ILE A 267 -10.54 -5.94 3.02
C ILE A 267 -9.03 -5.78 2.84
N ASN A 268 -8.32 -5.57 3.94
CA ASN A 268 -6.90 -5.31 3.95
C ASN A 268 -6.12 -6.56 3.55
N SER A 269 -5.28 -6.43 2.52
CA SER A 269 -4.58 -7.54 1.89
C SER A 269 -3.27 -7.92 2.58
N ARG A 270 -2.84 -7.18 3.61
CA ARG A 270 -1.61 -7.53 4.34
C ARG A 270 -1.77 -8.88 5.04
N PRO A 271 -0.87 -9.84 4.79
CA PRO A 271 -0.96 -11.16 5.40
C PRO A 271 -0.83 -11.13 6.93
N GLU A 272 -0.23 -10.09 7.51
CA GLU A 272 -0.13 -9.90 8.95
C GLU A 272 -1.43 -9.46 9.60
N ARG A 273 -2.33 -8.78 8.84
CA ARG A 273 -3.58 -8.25 9.38
C ARG A 273 -4.74 -9.21 9.21
N GLN A 274 -5.01 -9.64 7.97
CA GLN A 274 -6.22 -10.36 7.59
C GLN A 274 -7.48 -9.66 8.18
N ASP A 275 -7.55 -8.34 8.05
CA ASP A 275 -8.57 -7.47 8.62
C ASP A 275 -9.59 -7.05 7.54
N PRO A 276 -10.90 -7.10 7.82
CA PRO A 276 -11.56 -7.63 9.01
C PRO A 276 -11.49 -9.16 9.14
N PRO A 277 -11.79 -9.74 10.32
CA PRO A 277 -12.10 -11.18 10.43
C PRO A 277 -13.22 -11.61 9.47
N ASP A 278 -13.21 -12.88 9.07
CA ASP A 278 -14.14 -13.36 8.03
C ASP A 278 -15.61 -13.26 8.45
N ASP A 279 -15.92 -13.47 9.74
CA ASP A 279 -17.26 -13.25 10.29
C ASP A 279 -17.73 -11.78 10.17
N LEU A 280 -16.80 -10.83 10.27
CA LEU A 280 -17.14 -9.41 10.06
C LEU A 280 -17.27 -9.06 8.56
N ILE A 281 -16.53 -9.70 7.66
CA ILE A 281 -16.75 -9.57 6.22
C ILE A 281 -18.18 -10.03 5.89
N GLN A 282 -18.61 -11.19 6.40
CA GLN A 282 -19.97 -11.68 6.18
C GLN A 282 -21.03 -10.72 6.73
N ARG A 283 -20.85 -10.20 7.96
CA ARG A 283 -21.77 -9.23 8.54
C ARG A 283 -21.85 -7.93 7.75
N ALA A 284 -20.73 -7.43 7.25
CA ALA A 284 -20.70 -6.25 6.39
C ALA A 284 -21.42 -6.50 5.06
N LEU A 285 -21.23 -7.69 4.46
CA LEU A 285 -21.92 -8.09 3.24
C LEU A 285 -23.45 -8.20 3.45
N ASP A 286 -23.88 -8.83 4.54
CA ASP A 286 -25.29 -8.96 4.91
C ASP A 286 -25.94 -7.60 5.18
N ALA A 287 -25.21 -6.66 5.77
CA ALA A 287 -25.63 -5.28 5.96
C ALA A 287 -25.77 -4.49 4.65
N GLY A 288 -25.16 -4.97 3.55
CA GLY A 288 -25.20 -4.31 2.24
C GLY A 288 -24.04 -3.36 1.97
N CYS A 289 -22.94 -3.47 2.71
CA CYS A 289 -21.74 -2.64 2.50
C CYS A 289 -21.14 -2.86 1.12
N PHE A 290 -20.47 -1.83 0.60
CA PHE A 290 -19.44 -1.95 -0.40
C PHE A 290 -18.08 -2.24 0.26
N PHE A 291 -17.15 -2.78 -0.53
CA PHE A 291 -15.80 -3.11 -0.07
C PHE A 291 -14.74 -2.46 -0.94
N ALA A 292 -13.59 -2.19 -0.34
CA ALA A 292 -12.35 -1.90 -1.04
C ALA A 292 -11.35 -3.02 -0.71
N ILE A 293 -10.71 -3.61 -1.72
CA ILE A 293 -9.61 -4.55 -1.52
C ILE A 293 -8.34 -3.75 -1.73
N ASP A 294 -7.60 -3.51 -0.65
CA ASP A 294 -6.45 -2.62 -0.64
C ASP A 294 -5.24 -3.29 -0.01
N THR A 295 -4.04 -2.85 -0.40
CA THR A 295 -2.80 -3.48 0.07
C THR A 295 -2.31 -2.95 1.40
N ASP A 296 -2.58 -1.69 1.74
CA ASP A 296 -1.89 -1.00 2.83
C ASP A 296 -0.35 -1.11 2.63
N ALA A 297 0.09 -1.00 1.35
CA ALA A 297 1.46 -1.23 0.95
C ALA A 297 2.39 -0.11 1.41
N HIS A 298 3.52 -0.47 2.00
CA HIS A 298 4.59 0.44 2.42
C HIS A 298 5.86 0.26 1.56
N ALA A 299 5.76 -0.57 0.52
CA ALA A 299 6.86 -0.86 -0.41
C ALA A 299 6.31 -1.40 -1.73
N PRO A 300 7.01 -1.19 -2.86
CA PRO A 300 6.56 -1.60 -4.20
C PRO A 300 6.11 -3.05 -4.31
N GLY A 301 6.88 -3.99 -3.77
CA GLY A 301 6.57 -5.43 -3.84
C GLY A 301 5.31 -5.83 -3.05
N GLN A 302 4.87 -5.01 -2.10
CA GLN A 302 3.66 -5.25 -1.31
C GLN A 302 2.38 -4.92 -2.09
N LEU A 303 2.47 -4.16 -3.20
CA LEU A 303 1.32 -3.91 -4.09
C LEU A 303 0.77 -5.19 -4.73
N ASP A 304 1.55 -6.27 -4.78
CA ASP A 304 1.09 -7.58 -5.25
C ASP A 304 0.24 -8.34 -4.19
N PHE A 305 0.17 -7.84 -2.95
CA PHE A 305 -0.64 -8.46 -1.89
C PHE A 305 -2.15 -8.41 -2.15
N LEU A 306 -2.63 -7.65 -3.14
CA LEU A 306 -4.05 -7.72 -3.56
C LEU A 306 -4.53 -9.15 -3.79
N ALA A 307 -3.63 -10.08 -4.13
CA ALA A 307 -3.94 -11.49 -4.27
C ALA A 307 -4.53 -12.10 -2.97
N TYR A 308 -4.01 -11.73 -1.80
CA TYR A 308 -4.52 -12.19 -0.51
C TYR A 308 -5.90 -11.63 -0.18
N GLY A 309 -6.11 -10.33 -0.44
CA GLY A 309 -7.41 -9.69 -0.25
C GLY A 309 -8.48 -10.27 -1.17
N ALA A 310 -8.13 -10.49 -2.45
CA ALA A 310 -9.00 -11.11 -3.43
C ALA A 310 -9.39 -12.55 -3.05
N ALA A 311 -8.44 -13.34 -2.54
CA ALA A 311 -8.70 -14.69 -2.06
C ALA A 311 -9.67 -14.68 -0.87
N ARG A 312 -9.49 -13.77 0.09
CA ARG A 312 -10.38 -13.63 1.25
C ARG A 312 -11.77 -13.16 0.85
N ALA A 313 -11.87 -12.17 -0.05
CA ALA A 313 -13.15 -11.71 -0.56
C ALA A 313 -13.90 -12.84 -1.28
N ALA A 314 -13.21 -13.61 -2.14
CA ALA A 314 -13.78 -14.76 -2.84
C ALA A 314 -14.22 -15.87 -1.88
N ALA A 315 -13.40 -16.21 -0.87
CA ALA A 315 -13.75 -17.23 0.14
C ALA A 315 -14.99 -16.83 0.96
N ASN A 316 -15.22 -15.53 1.14
CA ASN A 316 -16.37 -14.98 1.83
C ASN A 316 -17.56 -14.66 0.88
N GLY A 317 -17.48 -15.02 -0.40
CA GLY A 317 -18.57 -14.85 -1.35
C GLY A 317 -18.89 -13.39 -1.69
N VAL A 318 -17.93 -12.45 -1.50
CA VAL A 318 -18.13 -11.04 -1.83
C VAL A 318 -18.15 -10.88 -3.35
N PRO A 319 -19.28 -10.44 -3.94
CA PRO A 319 -19.39 -10.32 -5.39
C PRO A 319 -18.61 -9.10 -5.90
N ALA A 320 -18.06 -9.18 -7.12
CA ALA A 320 -17.21 -8.15 -7.69
C ALA A 320 -17.89 -6.77 -7.82
N ASP A 321 -19.20 -6.73 -8.08
CA ASP A 321 -19.95 -5.47 -8.18
C ASP A 321 -20.09 -4.73 -6.84
N ARG A 322 -19.84 -5.41 -5.72
CA ARG A 322 -19.75 -4.83 -4.37
C ARG A 322 -18.34 -4.35 -4.01
N ILE A 323 -17.35 -4.57 -4.86
CA ILE A 323 -15.96 -4.19 -4.61
C ILE A 323 -15.61 -2.98 -5.47
N ILE A 324 -15.46 -1.81 -4.84
CA ILE A 324 -15.26 -0.54 -5.55
C ILE A 324 -13.93 -0.51 -6.31
N THR A 325 -12.91 -1.24 -5.87
CA THR A 325 -11.60 -1.36 -6.54
C THR A 325 -11.62 -2.21 -7.80
N THR A 326 -12.76 -2.85 -8.14
CA THR A 326 -12.99 -3.48 -9.47
C THR A 326 -13.58 -2.50 -10.50
N TRP A 327 -14.00 -1.32 -10.09
CA TRP A 327 -14.71 -0.40 -10.98
C TRP A 327 -13.77 0.41 -11.87
N PRO A 328 -14.22 0.76 -13.10
CA PRO A 328 -13.52 1.76 -13.90
C PRO A 328 -13.37 3.08 -13.16
N LEU A 329 -12.27 3.79 -13.40
CA LEU A 329 -11.91 5.01 -12.67
C LEU A 329 -13.03 6.06 -12.64
N ASP A 330 -13.74 6.29 -13.75
CA ASP A 330 -14.81 7.29 -13.81
C ASP A 330 -15.98 6.95 -12.88
N ARG A 331 -16.36 5.66 -12.82
CA ARG A 331 -17.38 5.17 -11.89
C ARG A 331 -16.91 5.33 -10.45
N LEU A 332 -15.65 4.97 -10.17
CA LEU A 332 -15.06 5.11 -8.85
C LEU A 332 -15.05 6.58 -8.40
N ARG A 333 -14.57 7.50 -9.24
CA ARG A 333 -14.56 8.94 -8.94
C ARG A 333 -15.96 9.47 -8.62
N THR A 334 -16.95 9.09 -9.42
CA THR A 334 -18.35 9.49 -9.17
C THR A 334 -18.83 9.00 -7.81
N TRP A 335 -18.46 7.79 -7.42
CA TRP A 335 -18.83 7.23 -6.13
C TRP A 335 -18.07 7.89 -4.97
N LEU A 336 -16.78 8.14 -5.11
CA LEU A 336 -15.95 8.80 -4.08
C LEU A 336 -16.40 10.24 -3.81
N ALA A 337 -16.87 10.97 -4.83
CA ALA A 337 -17.31 12.35 -4.72
C ALA A 337 -18.58 12.53 -3.88
N LYS A 338 -19.30 11.46 -3.52
CA LYS A 338 -20.50 11.46 -2.70
C LYS A 338 -21.47 12.59 -3.10
N SER A 339 -22.28 12.34 -4.11
CA SER A 339 -23.30 13.29 -4.62
C SER A 339 -24.49 13.43 -3.68
#